data_276fc00491f8dd079d2be61316ab5e3d
#
_entry.id   276fc00491f8dd079d2be61316ab5e3d
#
_cell.length_a   1.000
_cell.length_b   1.000
_cell.length_c   1.000
_cell.angle_alpha   90.00
_cell.angle_beta   90.00
_cell.angle_gamma   90.00
#
_symmetry.space_group_name_H-M   'P 1'
#
loop_
_entity.id
_entity.type
_entity.pdbx_description
1 polymer ?
#
loop_
_entity_poly.entity_id
_entity_poly.type
_entity_poly.pdbx_seq_one_letter_code
_entity_poly.pdbx_strand_id
1 'polypeptide(L)'
;MKPRKTSLLAAMLTILFSVSSRAQDCQPSGKFTDKEGEAGTIAAGETYAGSAPLTVTFSANPPSGHDPATNYEWHFFNQNNPREAYLIRYDEDTEYIFTEAGTTRVVLYEILNGDTTRYNAINVSISESSLQMPNAFSPNGDGINDVYRAKPGYKSIVSFKAVIFNRWGQKLYEWDDPAGGWDGKYKGREVAQGTYFVNVTAKGADGREFRIRRDVNLLRGYTQAAH
;
A
#
# COMPACT_ATOMS: atom_id res chain seq x y z
N MET A 1 -68.98 31.80 -55.09
CA MET A 1 -68.69 31.15 -53.78
C MET A 1 -67.18 31.02 -53.69
N LYS A 2 -66.54 31.82 -52.80
CA LYS A 2 -65.11 31.79 -52.57
C LYS A 2 -64.88 30.94 -51.28
N PRO A 3 -63.91 29.99 -51.19
CA PRO A 3 -63.60 29.31 -49.97
C PRO A 3 -62.71 30.18 -49.06
N ARG A 4 -63.06 30.25 -47.78
CA ARG A 4 -62.32 30.88 -46.72
C ARG A 4 -61.08 30.00 -46.41
N LYS A 5 -59.88 30.58 -46.42
CA LYS A 5 -58.65 30.01 -45.94
C LYS A 5 -58.60 30.16 -44.40
N THR A 6 -58.73 29.13 -43.63
CA THR A 6 -58.46 29.13 -42.22
C THR A 6 -56.95 28.90 -42.00
N SER A 7 -56.31 29.94 -41.47
CA SER A 7 -54.89 29.92 -41.08
C SER A 7 -54.78 29.24 -39.72
N LEU A 8 -54.14 28.08 -39.68
CA LEU A 8 -53.81 27.38 -38.45
C LEU A 8 -52.51 27.98 -37.90
N LEU A 9 -52.58 28.72 -36.80
CA LEU A 9 -51.42 29.24 -36.08
C LEU A 9 -50.88 28.09 -35.19
N ALA A 10 -49.79 27.49 -35.61
CA ALA A 10 -49.09 26.50 -34.80
C ALA A 10 -48.28 27.21 -33.70
N ALA A 11 -48.76 27.17 -32.48
CA ALA A 11 -48.00 27.64 -31.32
C ALA A 11 -46.89 26.61 -31.02
N MET A 12 -45.65 26.97 -31.31
CA MET A 12 -44.45 26.18 -30.97
C MET A 12 -44.13 26.41 -29.50
N LEU A 13 -44.54 25.45 -28.67
CA LEU A 13 -44.19 25.42 -27.22
C LEU A 13 -42.74 25.01 -27.09
N THR A 14 -41.82 25.96 -26.92
CA THR A 14 -40.42 25.73 -26.57
C THR A 14 -40.34 25.31 -25.11
N ILE A 15 -40.21 23.99 -24.87
CA ILE A 15 -39.90 23.48 -23.55
C ILE A 15 -38.41 23.74 -23.31
N LEU A 16 -38.13 24.77 -22.50
CA LEU A 16 -36.79 24.99 -21.93
C LEU A 16 -36.51 23.86 -20.93
N PHE A 17 -35.77 22.85 -21.37
CA PHE A 17 -35.11 21.95 -20.43
C PHE A 17 -34.01 22.76 -19.74
N SER A 18 -34.26 23.23 -18.52
CA SER A 18 -33.20 23.66 -17.61
C SER A 18 -32.40 22.42 -17.28
N VAL A 19 -31.28 22.20 -17.96
CA VAL A 19 -30.23 21.29 -17.51
C VAL A 19 -29.66 21.95 -16.25
N SER A 20 -30.16 21.54 -15.08
CA SER A 20 -29.45 21.81 -13.83
C SER A 20 -28.09 21.15 -13.98
N SER A 21 -27.04 21.91 -14.25
CA SER A 21 -25.68 21.47 -14.08
C SER A 21 -25.52 21.17 -12.59
N ARG A 22 -25.66 19.89 -12.20
CA ARG A 22 -25.18 19.49 -10.89
C ARG A 22 -23.72 19.88 -10.84
N ALA A 23 -23.34 20.67 -9.84
CA ALA A 23 -21.94 20.83 -9.51
C ALA A 23 -21.35 19.42 -9.46
N GLN A 24 -20.28 19.21 -10.19
CA GLN A 24 -19.65 17.89 -10.20
C GLN A 24 -19.06 17.68 -8.80
N ASP A 25 -19.48 16.61 -8.13
CA ASP A 25 -19.00 16.28 -6.77
C ASP A 25 -17.51 15.95 -6.80
N CYS A 26 -16.83 16.05 -5.66
CA CYS A 26 -15.46 15.55 -5.49
C CYS A 26 -15.34 14.08 -5.91
N GLN A 27 -14.16 13.69 -6.38
CA GLN A 27 -13.84 12.32 -6.78
C GLN A 27 -12.73 11.75 -5.87
N PRO A 28 -13.02 11.44 -4.59
CA PRO A 28 -12.00 11.02 -3.65
C PRO A 28 -11.26 9.77 -4.12
N SER A 29 -9.94 9.80 -4.03
CA SER A 29 -9.11 8.65 -4.38
C SER A 29 -7.89 8.54 -3.47
N GLY A 30 -7.31 7.34 -3.38
CA GLY A 30 -6.04 7.07 -2.73
C GLY A 30 -5.03 6.56 -3.75
N LYS A 31 -3.86 7.19 -3.85
CA LYS A 31 -2.75 6.73 -4.69
C LYS A 31 -1.69 6.07 -3.81
N PHE A 32 -1.16 4.95 -4.25
CA PHE A 32 -0.12 4.21 -3.53
C PHE A 32 0.93 3.65 -4.49
N THR A 33 2.08 3.30 -3.92
CA THR A 33 3.06 2.39 -4.53
C THR A 33 3.36 1.32 -3.48
N ASP A 34 3.20 0.07 -3.85
CA ASP A 34 3.47 -1.04 -2.94
C ASP A 34 4.97 -1.38 -2.88
N LYS A 35 5.33 -2.35 -2.04
CA LYS A 35 6.73 -2.77 -1.84
C LYS A 35 7.33 -3.48 -3.07
N GLU A 36 6.53 -3.98 -3.98
CA GLU A 36 6.92 -4.56 -5.26
C GLU A 36 7.17 -3.48 -6.33
N GLY A 37 6.83 -2.20 -6.04
CA GLY A 37 6.94 -1.08 -6.96
C GLY A 37 5.71 -0.90 -7.85
N GLU A 38 4.64 -1.65 -7.62
CA GLU A 38 3.38 -1.50 -8.34
C GLU A 38 2.63 -0.26 -7.81
N ALA A 39 2.35 0.66 -8.72
CA ALA A 39 1.59 1.85 -8.43
C ALA A 39 0.10 1.64 -8.74
N GLY A 40 -0.78 2.14 -7.86
CA GLY A 40 -2.22 2.00 -8.05
C GLY A 40 -3.02 3.17 -7.51
N THR A 41 -4.30 3.16 -7.85
CA THR A 41 -5.30 4.12 -7.34
C THR A 41 -6.50 3.35 -6.81
N ILE A 42 -6.99 3.78 -5.65
CA ILE A 42 -8.18 3.23 -4.99
C ILE A 42 -9.26 4.30 -5.08
N ALA A 43 -10.34 4.03 -5.79
CA ALA A 43 -11.46 4.96 -5.86
C ALA A 43 -12.36 4.88 -4.61
N ALA A 44 -13.16 5.92 -4.39
CA ALA A 44 -14.18 5.91 -3.34
C ALA A 44 -15.16 4.73 -3.55
N GLY A 45 -15.38 3.95 -2.50
CA GLY A 45 -16.18 2.71 -2.53
C GLY A 45 -15.36 1.45 -2.72
N GLU A 46 -14.09 1.54 -3.08
CA GLU A 46 -13.22 0.38 -3.32
C GLU A 46 -12.42 -0.04 -2.08
N THR A 47 -11.87 -1.24 -2.14
CA THR A 47 -10.97 -1.81 -1.13
C THR A 47 -9.69 -2.27 -1.79
N TYR A 48 -8.55 -1.78 -1.29
CA TYR A 48 -7.23 -2.31 -1.59
C TYR A 48 -6.77 -3.23 -0.47
N ALA A 49 -6.18 -4.36 -0.83
CA ALA A 49 -5.56 -5.30 0.12
C ALA A 49 -4.06 -5.42 -0.17
N GLY A 50 -3.23 -5.09 0.81
CA GLY A 50 -1.79 -5.06 0.66
C GLY A 50 -1.03 -5.43 1.93
N SER A 51 0.27 -5.12 1.92
CA SER A 51 1.19 -5.37 3.03
C SER A 51 1.72 -4.07 3.60
N ALA A 52 1.95 -4.03 4.92
CA ALA A 52 2.65 -2.92 5.57
C ALA A 52 4.19 -3.01 5.36
N PRO A 53 4.89 -1.86 5.41
CA PRO A 53 4.32 -0.50 5.43
C PRO A 53 3.74 -0.13 4.05
N LEU A 54 2.63 0.60 4.03
CA LEU A 54 2.01 1.10 2.81
C LEU A 54 1.72 2.59 2.97
N THR A 55 2.28 3.40 2.10
CA THR A 55 1.98 4.83 2.03
C THR A 55 0.88 5.08 1.01
N VAL A 56 -0.16 5.80 1.41
CA VAL A 56 -1.26 6.20 0.54
C VAL A 56 -1.45 7.71 0.62
N THR A 57 -1.44 8.37 -0.54
CA THR A 57 -1.82 9.78 -0.67
C THR A 57 -3.28 9.85 -1.06
N PHE A 58 -4.11 10.42 -0.20
CA PHE A 58 -5.54 10.64 -0.42
C PHE A 58 -5.75 12.02 -1.01
N SER A 59 -6.55 12.11 -2.07
CA SER A 59 -6.88 13.35 -2.78
C SER A 59 -8.38 13.51 -2.89
N ALA A 60 -8.91 14.69 -2.54
CA ALA A 60 -10.33 14.99 -2.66
C ALA A 60 -10.76 15.10 -4.13
N ASN A 61 -9.85 15.55 -5.00
CA ASN A 61 -10.08 15.81 -6.42
C ASN A 61 -11.36 16.64 -6.65
N PRO A 62 -11.44 17.86 -6.13
CA PRO A 62 -12.60 18.70 -6.33
C PRO A 62 -12.78 19.07 -7.82
N PRO A 63 -13.99 19.38 -8.26
CA PRO A 63 -14.25 19.82 -9.64
C PRO A 63 -13.59 21.17 -9.92
N SER A 64 -13.29 21.44 -11.19
CA SER A 64 -12.76 22.72 -11.62
C SER A 64 -13.72 23.86 -11.24
N GLY A 65 -13.21 24.88 -10.54
CA GLY A 65 -14.00 26.03 -10.09
C GLY A 65 -14.82 25.78 -8.83
N HIS A 66 -14.44 24.78 -8.00
CA HIS A 66 -15.02 24.60 -6.67
C HIS A 66 -14.86 25.89 -5.83
N ASP A 67 -15.73 26.06 -4.85
CA ASP A 67 -15.71 27.23 -3.97
C ASP A 67 -14.45 27.20 -3.08
N PRO A 68 -13.61 28.23 -3.06
CA PRO A 68 -12.40 28.27 -2.23
C PRO A 68 -12.69 28.28 -0.72
N ALA A 69 -13.95 28.52 -0.30
CA ALA A 69 -14.37 28.39 1.08
C ALA A 69 -14.69 26.96 1.50
N THR A 70 -14.57 25.98 0.60
CA THR A 70 -14.76 24.57 0.89
C THR A 70 -13.67 24.05 1.82
N ASN A 71 -14.06 23.36 2.88
CA ASN A 71 -13.17 22.68 3.79
C ASN A 71 -13.29 21.16 3.60
N TYR A 72 -12.19 20.45 3.78
CA TYR A 72 -12.11 19.01 3.64
C TYR A 72 -11.70 18.38 4.96
N GLU A 73 -12.35 17.26 5.31
CA GLU A 73 -11.98 16.45 6.47
C GLU A 73 -11.86 14.98 6.05
N TRP A 74 -10.68 14.41 6.23
CA TRP A 74 -10.42 12.99 6.06
C TRP A 74 -10.52 12.28 7.41
N HIS A 75 -11.51 11.43 7.58
CA HIS A 75 -11.75 10.67 8.80
C HIS A 75 -11.29 9.22 8.62
N PHE A 76 -10.39 8.76 9.50
CA PHE A 76 -9.84 7.41 9.50
C PHE A 76 -10.48 6.59 10.63
N PHE A 77 -11.15 5.49 10.25
CA PHE A 77 -11.84 4.61 11.16
C PHE A 77 -11.20 3.23 11.15
N ASN A 78 -10.94 2.65 12.33
CA ASN A 78 -10.57 1.26 12.46
C ASN A 78 -11.81 0.37 12.32
N GLN A 79 -11.69 -0.78 11.66
CA GLN A 79 -12.79 -1.74 11.52
C GLN A 79 -13.34 -2.19 12.89
N ASN A 80 -12.49 -2.29 13.91
CA ASN A 80 -12.88 -2.71 15.26
C ASN A 80 -13.63 -1.60 16.03
N ASN A 81 -13.49 -0.34 15.63
CA ASN A 81 -14.25 0.80 16.16
C ASN A 81 -14.73 1.70 15.00
N PRO A 82 -15.78 1.31 14.28
CA PRO A 82 -16.24 2.01 13.08
C PRO A 82 -17.01 3.32 13.36
N ARG A 83 -17.27 3.63 14.64
CA ARG A 83 -18.09 4.79 15.04
C ARG A 83 -17.26 6.01 15.36
N GLU A 84 -16.00 5.85 15.72
CA GLU A 84 -15.11 6.90 16.15
C GLU A 84 -13.87 6.93 15.26
N ALA A 85 -13.59 8.08 14.65
CA ALA A 85 -12.38 8.28 13.87
C ALA A 85 -11.18 8.38 14.84
N TYR A 86 -10.16 7.54 14.64
CA TYR A 86 -8.93 7.61 15.44
C TYR A 86 -7.97 8.71 14.95
N LEU A 87 -8.21 9.23 13.74
CA LEU A 87 -7.44 10.31 13.13
C LEU A 87 -8.36 11.12 12.22
N ILE A 88 -8.19 12.46 12.25
CA ILE A 88 -8.81 13.39 11.30
C ILE A 88 -7.72 14.27 10.70
N ARG A 89 -7.77 14.51 9.39
CA ARG A 89 -6.94 15.45 8.64
C ARG A 89 -7.82 16.48 7.94
N TYR A 90 -7.35 17.73 7.85
CA TYR A 90 -8.14 18.87 7.41
C TYR A 90 -7.67 19.47 6.08
N ASP A 91 -6.85 18.76 5.33
CA ASP A 91 -6.28 19.18 4.05
C ASP A 91 -7.11 18.63 2.87
N GLU A 92 -7.05 19.28 1.70
CA GLU A 92 -7.62 18.75 0.46
C GLU A 92 -6.97 17.43 0.07
N ASP A 93 -5.63 17.38 0.17
CA ASP A 93 -4.82 16.17 -0.01
C ASP A 93 -4.10 15.82 1.30
N THR A 94 -4.05 14.53 1.62
CA THR A 94 -3.36 14.06 2.83
C THR A 94 -2.63 12.75 2.58
N GLU A 95 -1.56 12.49 3.34
CA GLU A 95 -0.80 11.25 3.27
C GLU A 95 -0.90 10.48 4.58
N TYR A 96 -0.99 9.15 4.49
CA TYR A 96 -0.98 8.27 5.64
C TYR A 96 -0.16 7.01 5.36
N ILE A 97 0.65 6.59 6.34
CA ILE A 97 1.46 5.37 6.29
C ILE A 97 0.78 4.30 7.14
N PHE A 98 0.28 3.26 6.50
CA PHE A 98 -0.33 2.11 7.18
C PHE A 98 0.76 1.17 7.66
N THR A 99 0.93 1.08 8.97
CA THR A 99 1.92 0.24 9.65
C THR A 99 1.30 -0.85 10.52
N GLU A 100 -0.03 -0.85 10.67
CA GLU A 100 -0.77 -1.82 11.46
C GLU A 100 -1.66 -2.71 10.59
N ALA A 101 -1.71 -4.01 10.92
CA ALA A 101 -2.58 -4.96 10.24
C ALA A 101 -4.05 -4.69 10.57
N GLY A 102 -4.93 -4.98 9.62
CA GLY A 102 -6.36 -4.77 9.73
C GLY A 102 -6.89 -3.85 8.64
N THR A 103 -8.18 -3.54 8.70
CA THR A 103 -8.84 -2.69 7.71
C THR A 103 -9.12 -1.30 8.29
N THR A 104 -8.63 -0.29 7.59
CA THR A 104 -8.95 1.12 7.84
C THR A 104 -9.93 1.60 6.77
N ARG A 105 -10.98 2.25 7.21
CA ARG A 105 -11.95 2.94 6.36
C ARG A 105 -11.67 4.43 6.41
N VAL A 106 -11.35 5.03 5.26
CA VAL A 106 -11.04 6.46 5.12
C VAL A 106 -12.18 7.14 4.41
N VAL A 107 -12.78 8.16 5.01
CA VAL A 107 -13.98 8.86 4.52
C VAL A 107 -13.66 10.34 4.37
N LEU A 108 -13.93 10.89 3.18
CA LEU A 108 -13.90 12.33 2.96
C LEU A 108 -15.24 12.94 3.37
N TYR A 109 -15.17 14.04 4.09
CA TYR A 109 -16.27 14.98 4.31
C TYR A 109 -15.88 16.33 3.68
N GLU A 110 -16.76 16.85 2.86
CA GLU A 110 -16.68 18.17 2.27
C GLU A 110 -17.65 19.09 3.02
N ILE A 111 -17.17 20.24 3.48
CA ILE A 111 -17.93 21.18 4.28
C ILE A 111 -17.93 22.53 3.60
N LEU A 112 -19.12 23.01 3.20
CA LEU A 112 -19.30 24.31 2.57
C LEU A 112 -20.52 25.01 3.18
N ASN A 113 -20.34 26.23 3.67
CA ASN A 113 -21.41 27.07 4.26
C ASN A 113 -22.22 26.40 5.38
N GLY A 114 -21.60 25.44 6.09
CA GLY A 114 -22.24 24.67 7.17
C GLY A 114 -22.93 23.39 6.70
N ASP A 115 -23.07 23.16 5.41
CA ASP A 115 -23.53 21.90 4.84
C ASP A 115 -22.36 20.91 4.74
N THR A 116 -22.62 19.64 5.03
CA THR A 116 -21.63 18.57 4.99
C THR A 116 -22.03 17.49 4.01
N THR A 117 -21.20 17.25 3.01
CA THR A 117 -21.31 16.13 2.07
C THR A 117 -20.36 15.01 2.49
N ARG A 118 -20.86 13.81 2.67
CA ARG A 118 -20.07 12.62 3.01
C ARG A 118 -19.91 11.73 1.78
N TYR A 119 -18.66 11.39 1.44
CA TYR A 119 -18.34 10.51 0.32
C TYR A 119 -18.26 9.03 0.72
N ASN A 120 -18.28 8.14 -0.27
CA ASN A 120 -18.02 6.72 -0.05
C ASN A 120 -16.60 6.51 0.49
N ALA A 121 -16.45 5.52 1.35
CA ALA A 121 -15.16 5.22 1.97
C ALA A 121 -14.18 4.63 0.96
N ILE A 122 -12.91 5.00 1.11
CA ILE A 122 -11.76 4.26 0.57
C ILE A 122 -11.33 3.29 1.67
N ASN A 123 -11.25 1.98 1.35
CA ASN A 123 -10.86 0.98 2.35
C ASN A 123 -9.45 0.47 2.05
N VAL A 124 -8.61 0.46 3.08
CA VAL A 124 -7.25 -0.09 3.01
C VAL A 124 -7.13 -1.24 4.01
N SER A 125 -6.90 -2.44 3.50
CA SER A 125 -6.75 -3.66 4.28
C SER A 125 -5.29 -4.11 4.28
N ILE A 126 -4.65 -4.12 5.44
CA ILE A 126 -3.27 -4.54 5.63
C ILE A 126 -3.25 -5.97 6.18
N SER A 127 -2.54 -6.85 5.48
CA SER A 127 -2.43 -8.26 5.84
C SER A 127 -1.66 -8.49 7.14
N GLU A 128 -1.92 -9.63 7.79
CA GLU A 128 -1.07 -10.13 8.88
C GLU A 128 0.36 -10.41 8.39
N SER A 129 1.30 -10.39 9.32
CA SER A 129 2.71 -10.57 9.01
C SER A 129 3.10 -12.03 8.77
N SER A 130 4.03 -12.23 7.85
CA SER A 130 4.64 -13.53 7.55
C SER A 130 6.12 -13.35 7.23
N LEU A 131 6.98 -14.19 7.81
CA LEU A 131 8.43 -14.17 7.55
C LEU A 131 9.00 -15.57 7.64
N GLN A 132 9.72 -15.96 6.60
CA GLN A 132 10.48 -17.22 6.56
C GLN A 132 11.90 -16.98 6.04
N MET A 133 12.88 -17.66 6.64
CA MET A 133 14.27 -17.64 6.18
C MET A 133 14.63 -19.00 5.57
N PRO A 134 15.47 -19.06 4.52
CA PRO A 134 15.96 -20.31 3.98
C PRO A 134 16.99 -20.96 4.93
N ASN A 135 17.31 -22.23 4.70
CA ASN A 135 18.34 -22.97 5.44
C ASN A 135 19.68 -23.09 4.68
N ALA A 136 19.68 -22.72 3.40
CA ALA A 136 20.85 -22.76 2.55
C ALA A 136 20.76 -21.71 1.44
N PHE A 137 21.90 -21.39 0.85
CA PHE A 137 22.01 -20.60 -0.38
C PHE A 137 23.28 -20.97 -1.13
N SER A 138 23.35 -20.61 -2.43
CA SER A 138 24.42 -21.00 -3.33
C SER A 138 24.93 -19.81 -4.15
N PRO A 139 25.87 -19.01 -3.61
CA PRO A 139 26.40 -17.85 -4.32
C PRO A 139 27.41 -18.28 -5.42
N ASN A 140 26.88 -18.88 -6.49
CA ASN A 140 27.64 -19.39 -7.63
C ASN A 140 27.48 -18.54 -8.90
N GLY A 141 26.63 -17.49 -8.85
CA GLY A 141 26.41 -16.54 -9.94
C GLY A 141 25.44 -17.02 -11.02
N ASP A 142 24.63 -18.05 -10.75
CA ASP A 142 23.61 -18.57 -11.69
C ASP A 142 22.27 -17.80 -11.61
N GLY A 143 22.15 -16.82 -10.72
CA GLY A 143 20.94 -16.02 -10.50
C GLY A 143 19.93 -16.68 -9.56
N ILE A 144 20.20 -17.89 -9.07
CA ILE A 144 19.29 -18.67 -8.22
C ILE A 144 19.90 -18.84 -6.83
N ASN A 145 19.26 -18.30 -5.80
CA ASN A 145 19.72 -18.38 -4.41
C ASN A 145 21.16 -17.89 -4.17
N ASP A 146 21.64 -16.97 -4.99
CA ASP A 146 22.97 -16.38 -4.83
C ASP A 146 23.09 -15.50 -3.57
N VAL A 147 21.98 -15.06 -3.03
CA VAL A 147 21.89 -14.18 -1.86
C VAL A 147 21.05 -14.84 -0.77
N TYR A 148 21.61 -14.95 0.44
CA TYR A 148 20.85 -15.38 1.61
C TYR A 148 19.97 -14.25 2.12
N ARG A 149 18.66 -14.37 1.95
CA ARG A 149 17.66 -13.38 2.35
C ARG A 149 16.34 -14.03 2.76
N ALA A 150 15.37 -13.25 3.21
CA ALA A 150 14.01 -13.76 3.45
C ALA A 150 13.45 -14.43 2.19
N LYS A 151 12.69 -15.53 2.39
CA LYS A 151 12.01 -16.19 1.27
C LYS A 151 10.98 -15.23 0.64
N PRO A 152 10.77 -15.30 -0.69
CA PRO A 152 9.68 -14.57 -1.34
C PRO A 152 8.34 -14.86 -0.64
N GLY A 153 7.44 -13.85 -0.62
CA GLY A 153 6.12 -13.97 0.02
C GLY A 153 6.10 -13.59 1.50
N TYR A 154 7.17 -12.97 2.06
CA TYR A 154 7.07 -12.28 3.34
C TYR A 154 6.07 -11.13 3.22
N LYS A 155 5.32 -10.84 4.30
CA LYS A 155 4.25 -9.84 4.31
C LYS A 155 4.32 -8.98 5.57
N SER A 156 3.97 -7.71 5.43
CA SER A 156 3.70 -6.79 6.53
C SER A 156 4.79 -6.79 7.61
N ILE A 157 6.06 -6.79 7.21
CA ILE A 157 7.22 -6.66 8.10
C ILE A 157 7.57 -5.18 8.20
N VAL A 158 7.38 -4.58 9.37
CA VAL A 158 7.60 -3.15 9.65
C VAL A 158 8.95 -2.84 10.26
N SER A 159 9.63 -3.86 10.78
CA SER A 159 11.00 -3.77 11.28
C SER A 159 11.70 -5.10 11.03
N PHE A 160 12.95 -5.05 10.57
CA PHE A 160 13.75 -6.23 10.28
C PHE A 160 15.21 -5.96 10.59
N LYS A 161 15.87 -6.93 11.18
CA LYS A 161 17.33 -6.94 11.34
C LYS A 161 17.83 -8.38 11.30
N ALA A 162 18.80 -8.65 10.45
CA ALA A 162 19.47 -9.95 10.36
C ALA A 162 20.98 -9.80 10.46
N VAL A 163 21.61 -10.76 11.12
CA VAL A 163 23.06 -10.78 11.35
C VAL A 163 23.59 -12.18 11.08
N ILE A 164 24.67 -12.28 10.30
CA ILE A 164 25.39 -13.53 10.03
C ILE A 164 26.63 -13.63 10.89
N PHE A 165 26.84 -14.82 11.46
CA PHE A 165 28.01 -15.17 12.25
C PHE A 165 28.70 -16.40 11.67
N ASN A 166 30.03 -16.47 11.85
CA ASN A 166 30.76 -17.72 11.64
C ASN A 166 30.68 -18.62 12.90
N ARG A 167 31.29 -19.85 12.84
CA ARG A 167 31.30 -20.80 13.93
C ARG A 167 31.98 -20.31 15.22
N TRP A 168 32.80 -19.28 15.16
CA TRP A 168 33.48 -18.67 16.31
C TRP A 168 32.71 -17.48 16.90
N GLY A 169 31.49 -17.20 16.41
CA GLY A 169 30.66 -16.10 16.88
C GLY A 169 31.06 -14.73 16.32
N GLN A 170 32.00 -14.68 15.36
CA GLN A 170 32.37 -13.43 14.71
C GLN A 170 31.26 -12.98 13.76
N LYS A 171 30.78 -11.73 13.91
CA LYS A 171 29.84 -11.10 12.97
C LYS A 171 30.52 -10.87 11.61
N LEU A 172 29.89 -11.39 10.56
CA LEU A 172 30.36 -11.25 9.18
C LEU A 172 29.56 -10.23 8.40
N TYR A 173 28.24 -10.20 8.56
CA TYR A 173 27.34 -9.34 7.79
C TYR A 173 26.09 -8.96 8.59
N GLU A 174 25.48 -7.85 8.24
CA GLU A 174 24.25 -7.34 8.86
C GLU A 174 23.44 -6.60 7.80
N TRP A 175 22.11 -6.76 7.83
CA TRP A 175 21.18 -6.00 6.97
C TRP A 175 19.83 -5.82 7.69
N ASP A 176 19.03 -4.83 7.23
CA ASP A 176 17.79 -4.37 7.87
C ASP A 176 16.57 -4.34 6.94
N ASP A 177 16.69 -4.88 5.73
CA ASP A 177 15.61 -5.04 4.77
C ASP A 177 15.38 -6.53 4.47
N PRO A 178 14.15 -7.09 4.63
CA PRO A 178 13.87 -8.48 4.26
C PRO A 178 14.25 -8.83 2.82
N ALA A 179 14.17 -7.88 1.87
CA ALA A 179 14.57 -8.04 0.47
C ALA A 179 16.09 -8.02 0.27
N GLY A 180 16.81 -7.34 1.17
CA GLY A 180 18.26 -7.36 1.21
C GLY A 180 18.81 -8.73 1.60
N GLY A 181 20.14 -8.87 1.69
CA GLY A 181 20.72 -10.15 2.08
C GLY A 181 22.24 -10.22 1.98
N TRP A 182 22.77 -11.38 2.33
CA TRP A 182 24.20 -11.68 2.35
C TRP A 182 24.62 -12.49 1.12
N ASP A 183 25.62 -12.01 0.39
CA ASP A 183 26.18 -12.63 -0.84
C ASP A 183 27.30 -13.64 -0.58
N GLY A 184 27.53 -14.04 0.66
CA GLY A 184 28.60 -14.99 1.02
C GLY A 184 29.99 -14.36 1.06
N LYS A 185 30.09 -13.02 1.23
CA LYS A 185 31.37 -12.32 1.37
C LYS A 185 31.54 -11.71 2.75
N TYR A 186 32.80 -11.57 3.16
CA TYR A 186 33.24 -10.79 4.31
C TYR A 186 34.36 -9.84 3.91
N LYS A 187 34.16 -8.54 4.12
CA LYS A 187 35.10 -7.48 3.70
C LYS A 187 35.53 -7.60 2.22
N GLY A 188 34.55 -7.87 1.34
CA GLY A 188 34.75 -7.98 -0.11
C GLY A 188 35.40 -9.29 -0.59
N ARG A 189 35.71 -10.21 0.31
CA ARG A 189 36.30 -11.53 -0.03
C ARG A 189 35.30 -12.64 0.24
N GLU A 190 35.27 -13.63 -0.64
CA GLU A 190 34.45 -14.81 -0.47
C GLU A 190 34.83 -15.56 0.79
N VAL A 191 33.82 -16.00 1.56
CA VAL A 191 34.04 -16.90 2.68
C VAL A 191 33.96 -18.36 2.22
N ALA A 192 34.55 -19.29 2.99
CA ALA A 192 34.57 -20.71 2.66
C ALA A 192 33.15 -21.30 2.64
N GLN A 193 32.94 -22.30 1.81
CA GLN A 193 31.74 -23.15 1.88
C GLN A 193 31.63 -23.79 3.28
N GLY A 194 30.40 -23.89 3.79
CA GLY A 194 30.14 -24.47 5.10
C GLY A 194 28.96 -23.86 5.82
N THR A 195 28.88 -24.16 7.14
CA THR A 195 27.78 -23.72 7.98
C THR A 195 28.10 -22.41 8.67
N TYR A 196 27.17 -21.48 8.58
CA TYR A 196 27.12 -20.16 9.22
C TYR A 196 25.87 -20.09 10.11
N PHE A 197 25.73 -19.03 10.88
CA PHE A 197 24.60 -18.85 11.78
C PHE A 197 23.94 -17.51 11.51
N VAL A 198 22.60 -17.49 11.49
CA VAL A 198 21.83 -16.25 11.35
C VAL A 198 21.00 -16.00 12.60
N ASN A 199 21.01 -14.76 13.05
CA ASN A 199 20.03 -14.22 13.99
C ASN A 199 19.18 -13.19 13.26
N VAL A 200 17.86 -13.38 13.25
CA VAL A 200 16.89 -12.43 12.72
C VAL A 200 15.99 -11.97 13.85
N THR A 201 15.81 -10.68 13.95
CA THR A 201 14.76 -10.03 14.76
C THR A 201 13.91 -9.20 13.83
N ALA A 202 12.59 -9.39 13.86
CA ALA A 202 11.67 -8.62 13.04
C ALA A 202 10.37 -8.39 13.80
N LYS A 203 9.61 -7.34 13.39
CA LYS A 203 8.30 -7.04 13.91
C LYS A 203 7.31 -6.95 12.75
N GLY A 204 6.17 -7.60 12.91
CA GLY A 204 5.06 -7.54 11.99
C GLY A 204 4.10 -6.38 12.29
N ALA A 205 3.33 -5.99 11.31
CA ALA A 205 2.27 -4.98 11.43
C ALA A 205 1.13 -5.42 12.36
N ASP A 206 0.97 -6.73 12.58
CA ASP A 206 0.04 -7.34 13.53
C ASP A 206 0.61 -7.42 14.97
N GLY A 207 1.77 -6.78 15.20
CA GLY A 207 2.47 -6.80 16.49
C GLY A 207 3.29 -8.07 16.74
N ARG A 208 3.27 -9.05 15.83
CA ARG A 208 4.01 -10.30 15.96
C ARG A 208 5.51 -10.06 15.93
N GLU A 209 6.23 -10.63 16.90
CA GLU A 209 7.69 -10.64 16.92
C GLU A 209 8.23 -11.93 16.31
N PHE A 210 9.20 -11.79 15.41
CA PHE A 210 9.96 -12.90 14.83
C PHE A 210 11.37 -12.89 15.42
N ARG A 211 11.73 -13.99 16.06
CA ARG A 211 13.09 -14.23 16.58
C ARG A 211 13.60 -15.54 16.02
N ILE A 212 14.28 -15.47 14.87
CA ILE A 212 14.77 -16.63 14.15
C ILE A 212 16.26 -16.79 14.40
N ARG A 213 16.67 -17.94 14.97
CA ARG A 213 18.07 -18.33 15.13
C ARG A 213 18.23 -19.70 14.50
N ARG A 214 19.11 -19.78 13.52
CA ARG A 214 19.33 -21.04 12.82
C ARG A 214 20.70 -21.08 12.14
N ASP A 215 21.11 -22.28 11.75
CA ASP A 215 22.20 -22.53 10.84
C ASP A 215 21.82 -22.22 9.39
N VAL A 216 22.83 -21.84 8.62
CA VAL A 216 22.75 -21.51 7.20
C VAL A 216 23.87 -22.20 6.47
N ASN A 217 23.56 -23.03 5.49
CA ASN A 217 24.55 -23.71 4.68
C ASN A 217 24.88 -22.88 3.42
N LEU A 218 26.14 -22.50 3.28
CA LEU A 218 26.68 -21.87 2.08
C LEU A 218 27.28 -22.97 1.20
N LEU A 219 26.73 -23.11 -0.04
CA LEU A 219 27.01 -24.19 -0.97
C LEU A 219 27.53 -23.60 -2.30
N ARG A 220 28.87 -23.52 -2.49
CA ARG A 220 29.43 -22.90 -3.70
C ARG A 220 29.51 -23.84 -4.91
N GLY A 221 29.54 -25.11 -4.70
CA GLY A 221 29.64 -26.13 -5.76
C GLY A 221 28.30 -26.68 -6.23
N TYR A 222 27.18 -26.13 -5.73
CA TYR A 222 25.84 -26.62 -6.09
C TYR A 222 25.30 -25.86 -7.30
N THR A 223 25.18 -26.55 -8.44
CA THR A 223 24.42 -26.07 -9.58
C THR A 223 23.06 -26.76 -9.59
N GLN A 224 21.97 -26.00 -9.51
CA GLN A 224 20.65 -26.56 -9.68
C GLN A 224 20.47 -26.97 -11.16
N ALA A 225 20.23 -28.24 -11.43
CA ALA A 225 19.90 -28.68 -12.78
C ALA A 225 18.60 -27.97 -13.22
N ALA A 226 18.65 -27.31 -14.36
CA ALA A 226 17.46 -26.73 -14.96
C ALA A 226 16.47 -27.85 -15.29
N HIS A 227 15.27 -27.77 -14.74
CA HIS A 227 14.13 -28.63 -15.08
C HIS A 227 13.27 -27.98 -16.16
#